data_1f86097d663fd4d982f9f9b4a0b6a6eb
#
_entry.id   1f86097d663fd4d982f9f9b4a0b6a6eb
#
_cell.length_a   1.000
_cell.length_b   1.000
_cell.length_c   1.000
_cell.angle_alpha   90.00
_cell.angle_beta   90.00
_cell.angle_gamma   90.00
#
_symmetry.space_group_name_H-M   'P 1'
#
loop_
_entity.id
_entity.type
_entity.pdbx_description
1 polymer ?
#
loop_
_entity_poly.entity_id
_entity_poly.type
_entity_poly.pdbx_seq_one_letter_code
_entity_poly.pdbx_strand_id
1 'polypeptide(L)'
;MAKGGGPRNARRGRLQVGSPTDARRVALDALLRIELDRGYANLVLPAMLADSALSDRDRAFVTELVYGTTRMGRACDWLVDRFLLREVEPEVRAALRLGAYQLAFLRVPSHAAVSATVAVVPPRSRGVVNAVLRRVSEHPVDPDAGPDSGGWPDLATRLSYPDWIVRRLLADLGHDDTVAALGAMNEPAVVHERDDGYVQDTASQQVVELLAAGPGDRVLDLCAAPGGKATAVARAGATVVAADSRRRRARLVSENAARLGLEGSVAVVVADGTRPPFAAGSFDHVLVDAPCSGLGSLRRRADARWRISEDAVERLARLQRHLVEAALPLVRPGGVLVYSVCTLLDAETLALDADLAVAHPELVPLDLPDEPWQPLGRGARMLPQSDGSDGMALFRYRVPG
;
A
#
# COMPACT_ATOMS: atom_id res chain seq x y z
N MET A 1 46.49 -22.77 -30.03
CA MET A 1 46.40 -21.32 -29.99
C MET A 1 44.95 -20.91 -30.33
N ALA A 2 44.12 -20.62 -29.37
CA ALA A 2 42.84 -20.01 -29.61
C ALA A 2 42.56 -19.12 -28.37
N LYS A 3 42.49 -17.82 -28.60
CA LYS A 3 42.33 -16.78 -27.59
C LYS A 3 40.87 -16.70 -27.11
N GLY A 4 40.68 -16.80 -25.82
CA GLY A 4 39.40 -16.57 -25.14
C GLY A 4 38.97 -15.12 -25.22
N GLY A 5 37.69 -14.90 -25.59
CA GLY A 5 36.98 -13.63 -25.43
C GLY A 5 36.14 -13.67 -24.16
N GLY A 6 36.58 -12.97 -23.14
CA GLY A 6 35.79 -12.78 -21.92
C GLY A 6 34.63 -11.79 -22.13
N PRO A 7 33.57 -11.88 -21.35
CA PRO A 7 32.39 -11.01 -21.50
C PRO A 7 32.73 -9.57 -21.15
N ARG A 8 32.36 -8.66 -22.04
CA ARG A 8 32.45 -7.20 -21.84
C ARG A 8 31.53 -6.77 -20.68
N ASN A 9 32.14 -6.38 -19.56
CA ASN A 9 31.50 -5.67 -18.48
C ASN A 9 30.89 -4.38 -19.03
N ALA A 10 29.57 -4.32 -19.14
CA ALA A 10 28.84 -3.09 -19.38
C ALA A 10 29.08 -2.18 -18.16
N ARG A 11 29.86 -1.14 -18.34
CA ARG A 11 30.04 -0.05 -17.35
C ARG A 11 28.66 0.55 -17.08
N ARG A 12 28.07 0.21 -15.94
CA ARG A 12 26.95 0.96 -15.35
C ARG A 12 27.48 2.39 -15.13
N GLY A 13 27.02 3.34 -15.94
CA GLY A 13 27.28 4.74 -15.72
C GLY A 13 26.72 5.12 -14.34
N ARG A 14 27.60 5.47 -13.40
CA ARG A 14 27.20 6.15 -12.17
C ARG A 14 26.50 7.44 -12.61
N LEU A 15 25.19 7.52 -12.37
CA LEU A 15 24.46 8.79 -12.45
C LEU A 15 25.24 9.79 -11.60
N GLN A 16 25.71 10.88 -12.20
CA GLN A 16 26.33 11.98 -11.47
C GLN A 16 25.26 12.55 -10.51
N VAL A 17 25.40 12.23 -9.23
CA VAL A 17 24.56 12.79 -8.17
C VAL A 17 24.84 14.29 -8.17
N GLY A 18 23.87 15.08 -8.64
CA GLY A 18 23.88 16.54 -8.49
C GLY A 18 23.94 16.89 -7.00
N SER A 19 24.30 18.13 -6.70
CA SER A 19 24.43 18.62 -5.33
C SER A 19 23.25 18.16 -4.48
N PRO A 20 23.45 17.51 -3.31
CA PRO A 20 22.40 16.94 -2.47
C PRO A 20 21.44 17.99 -1.86
N THR A 21 21.51 19.21 -2.28
CA THR A 21 20.73 20.35 -1.79
C THR A 21 19.54 20.73 -2.69
N ASP A 22 19.41 20.16 -3.89
CA ASP A 22 18.28 20.43 -4.77
C ASP A 22 17.15 19.40 -4.59
N ALA A 23 16.04 19.83 -3.98
CA ALA A 23 14.88 18.99 -3.69
C ALA A 23 14.32 18.28 -4.93
N ARG A 24 14.25 18.95 -6.08
CA ARG A 24 13.72 18.36 -7.32
C ARG A 24 14.67 17.34 -7.93
N ARG A 25 15.97 17.53 -7.75
CA ARG A 25 16.97 16.55 -8.18
C ARG A 25 16.84 15.27 -7.35
N VAL A 26 16.75 15.40 -6.02
CA VAL A 26 16.53 14.24 -5.13
C VAL A 26 15.22 13.53 -5.48
N ALA A 27 14.14 14.28 -5.76
CA ALA A 27 12.86 13.71 -6.17
C ALA A 27 12.97 12.95 -7.50
N LEU A 28 13.63 13.51 -8.51
CA LEU A 28 13.82 12.86 -9.81
C LEU A 28 14.65 11.58 -9.68
N ASP A 29 15.74 11.61 -8.91
CA ASP A 29 16.59 10.45 -8.66
C ASP A 29 15.84 9.34 -7.90
N ALA A 30 14.94 9.71 -6.97
CA ALA A 30 14.06 8.76 -6.27
C ALA A 30 13.04 8.12 -7.23
N LEU A 31 12.38 8.91 -8.07
CA LEU A 31 11.43 8.42 -9.08
C LEU A 31 12.10 7.44 -10.04
N LEU A 32 13.32 7.73 -10.49
CA LEU A 32 14.08 6.83 -11.36
C LEU A 32 14.40 5.50 -10.67
N ARG A 33 14.78 5.51 -9.40
CA ARG A 33 15.00 4.28 -8.62
C ARG A 33 13.72 3.47 -8.43
N ILE A 34 12.58 4.14 -8.22
CA ILE A 34 11.28 3.48 -8.07
C ILE A 34 10.86 2.83 -9.40
N GLU A 35 11.02 3.52 -10.51
CA GLU A 35 10.56 3.06 -11.83
C GLU A 35 11.52 2.05 -12.47
N LEU A 36 12.82 2.36 -12.53
CA LEU A 36 13.82 1.56 -13.27
C LEU A 36 14.36 0.39 -12.44
N ASP A 37 14.68 0.63 -11.16
CA ASP A 37 15.21 -0.39 -10.27
C ASP A 37 14.08 -1.19 -9.57
N ARG A 38 12.81 -0.87 -9.86
CA ARG A 38 11.64 -1.45 -9.21
C ARG A 38 11.70 -1.35 -7.68
N GLY A 39 12.33 -0.28 -7.16
CA GLY A 39 12.39 0.00 -5.73
C GLY A 39 11.01 0.34 -5.16
N TYR A 40 10.72 -0.08 -3.93
CA TYR A 40 9.50 0.33 -3.25
C TYR A 40 9.62 1.77 -2.77
N ALA A 41 8.65 2.63 -3.08
CA ALA A 41 8.70 4.05 -2.76
C ALA A 41 8.93 4.31 -1.26
N ASN A 42 8.26 3.54 -0.40
CA ASN A 42 8.38 3.60 1.05
C ASN A 42 9.72 3.09 1.62
N LEU A 43 10.58 2.49 0.82
CA LEU A 43 11.94 2.09 1.20
C LEU A 43 12.98 2.99 0.56
N VAL A 44 12.79 3.34 -0.72
CA VAL A 44 13.74 4.17 -1.49
C VAL A 44 13.81 5.58 -0.92
N LEU A 45 12.64 6.21 -0.73
CA LEU A 45 12.59 7.62 -0.35
C LEU A 45 13.16 7.89 1.04
N PRO A 46 12.77 7.17 2.12
CA PRO A 46 13.35 7.40 3.45
C PRO A 46 14.87 7.22 3.48
N ALA A 47 15.40 6.19 2.79
CA ALA A 47 16.84 5.97 2.70
C ALA A 47 17.56 7.14 2.02
N MET A 48 17.01 7.65 0.90
CA MET A 48 17.61 8.79 0.20
C MET A 48 17.51 10.09 1.01
N LEU A 49 16.42 10.30 1.73
CA LEU A 49 16.26 11.46 2.60
C LEU A 49 17.21 11.41 3.80
N ALA A 50 17.44 10.23 4.40
CA ALA A 50 18.40 10.07 5.51
C ALA A 50 19.82 10.48 5.10
N ASP A 51 20.22 10.17 3.86
CA ASP A 51 21.55 10.51 3.31
C ASP A 51 21.63 11.94 2.73
N SER A 52 20.53 12.72 2.77
CA SER A 52 20.48 14.06 2.19
C SER A 52 20.77 15.16 3.21
N ALA A 53 21.35 16.27 2.75
CA ALA A 53 21.55 17.48 3.54
C ALA A 53 20.38 18.49 3.40
N LEU A 54 19.20 18.02 3.02
CA LEU A 54 18.01 18.85 2.83
C LEU A 54 17.45 19.35 4.18
N SER A 55 16.90 20.56 4.19
CA SER A 55 16.09 21.06 5.29
C SER A 55 14.80 20.23 5.47
N ASP A 56 14.18 20.26 6.64
CA ASP A 56 12.92 19.56 6.89
C ASP A 56 11.82 19.98 5.91
N ARG A 57 11.76 21.27 5.57
CA ARG A 57 10.83 21.79 4.56
C ARG A 57 11.08 21.17 3.17
N ASP A 58 12.35 21.08 2.76
CA ASP A 58 12.71 20.49 1.48
C ASP A 58 12.48 18.97 1.48
N ARG A 59 12.73 18.29 2.59
CA ARG A 59 12.42 16.86 2.77
C ARG A 59 10.92 16.59 2.64
N ALA A 60 10.07 17.43 3.26
CA ALA A 60 8.62 17.35 3.10
C ALA A 60 8.21 17.59 1.65
N PHE A 61 8.82 18.56 0.98
CA PHE A 61 8.55 18.85 -0.44
C PHE A 61 9.01 17.69 -1.36
N VAL A 62 10.17 17.09 -1.13
CA VAL A 62 10.62 15.89 -1.87
C VAL A 62 9.65 14.74 -1.65
N THR A 63 9.18 14.55 -0.42
CA THR A 63 8.21 13.51 -0.07
C THR A 63 6.92 13.68 -0.88
N GLU A 64 6.38 14.89 -0.92
CA GLU A 64 5.21 15.22 -1.71
C GLU A 64 5.45 15.01 -3.21
N LEU A 65 6.56 15.48 -3.75
CA LEU A 65 6.92 15.30 -5.15
C LEU A 65 7.01 13.82 -5.55
N VAL A 66 7.66 12.99 -4.75
CA VAL A 66 7.87 11.57 -5.07
C VAL A 66 6.58 10.78 -4.95
N TYR A 67 5.91 10.85 -3.80
CA TYR A 67 4.66 10.09 -3.61
C TYR A 67 3.54 10.60 -4.52
N GLY A 68 3.41 11.91 -4.67
CA GLY A 68 2.39 12.51 -5.51
C GLY A 68 2.60 12.18 -7.00
N THR A 69 3.83 12.34 -7.53
CA THR A 69 4.14 11.96 -8.91
C THR A 69 3.94 10.47 -9.17
N THR A 70 4.34 9.62 -8.21
CA THR A 70 4.12 8.17 -8.30
C THR A 70 2.64 7.83 -8.31
N ARG A 71 1.85 8.48 -7.47
CA ARG A 71 0.39 8.31 -7.35
C ARG A 71 -0.31 8.76 -8.61
N MET A 72 0.00 9.95 -9.09
CA MET A 72 -0.66 10.58 -10.23
C MET A 72 0.05 10.29 -11.58
N GLY A 73 0.82 9.19 -11.66
CA GLY A 73 1.65 8.87 -12.82
C GLY A 73 0.86 8.79 -14.13
N ARG A 74 -0.29 8.11 -14.17
CA ARG A 74 -1.14 8.00 -15.37
C ARG A 74 -1.75 9.34 -15.78
N ALA A 75 -2.23 10.11 -14.81
CA ALA A 75 -2.75 11.46 -15.07
C ALA A 75 -1.66 12.37 -15.62
N CYS A 76 -0.44 12.33 -15.04
CA CYS A 76 0.70 13.06 -15.53
C CYS A 76 1.11 12.63 -16.95
N ASP A 77 1.11 11.33 -17.24
CA ASP A 77 1.39 10.81 -18.58
C ASP A 77 0.39 11.36 -19.59
N TRP A 78 -0.89 11.28 -19.31
CA TRP A 78 -1.91 11.84 -20.20
C TRP A 78 -1.73 13.34 -20.42
N LEU A 79 -1.40 14.12 -19.37
CA LEU A 79 -1.16 15.57 -19.51
C LEU A 79 0.01 15.87 -20.45
N VAL A 80 1.09 15.12 -20.41
CA VAL A 80 2.28 15.36 -21.23
C VAL A 80 2.17 14.75 -22.62
N ASP A 81 1.51 13.58 -22.77
CA ASP A 81 1.38 12.85 -24.03
C ASP A 81 0.58 13.63 -25.08
N ARG A 82 -0.31 14.53 -24.66
CA ARG A 82 -1.00 15.49 -25.56
C ARG A 82 -0.04 16.34 -26.38
N PHE A 83 1.21 16.50 -25.94
CA PHE A 83 2.21 17.41 -26.53
C PHE A 83 3.51 16.69 -26.91
N LEU A 84 3.61 15.37 -26.69
CA LEU A 84 4.74 14.58 -27.13
C LEU A 84 4.51 14.07 -28.55
N LEU A 85 5.51 14.29 -29.43
CA LEU A 85 5.48 13.83 -30.82
C LEU A 85 6.05 12.40 -30.99
N ARG A 86 6.79 11.92 -29.99
CA ARG A 86 7.44 10.58 -29.98
C ARG A 86 7.74 10.15 -28.56
N GLU A 87 7.98 8.88 -28.39
CA GLU A 87 8.48 8.34 -27.12
C GLU A 87 9.78 9.02 -26.69
N VAL A 88 9.96 9.13 -25.38
CA VAL A 88 11.13 9.75 -24.76
C VAL A 88 11.82 8.76 -23.81
N GLU A 89 13.10 9.01 -23.57
CA GLU A 89 13.87 8.24 -22.58
C GLU A 89 13.21 8.23 -21.21
N PRO A 90 13.31 7.15 -20.41
CA PRO A 90 12.66 7.04 -19.10
C PRO A 90 13.00 8.20 -18.16
N GLU A 91 14.25 8.70 -18.17
CA GLU A 91 14.66 9.86 -17.37
C GLU A 91 13.89 11.13 -17.76
N VAL A 92 13.66 11.33 -19.05
CA VAL A 92 12.86 12.45 -19.55
C VAL A 92 11.40 12.28 -19.18
N ARG A 93 10.86 11.06 -19.27
CA ARG A 93 9.49 10.74 -18.87
C ARG A 93 9.28 11.03 -17.38
N ALA A 94 10.18 10.59 -16.51
CA ALA A 94 10.11 10.86 -15.08
C ALA A 94 10.15 12.36 -14.77
N ALA A 95 11.01 13.12 -15.46
CA ALA A 95 11.08 14.57 -15.32
C ALA A 95 9.80 15.28 -15.82
N LEU A 96 9.22 14.80 -16.91
CA LEU A 96 7.95 15.32 -17.43
C LEU A 96 6.79 15.04 -16.46
N ARG A 97 6.69 13.83 -15.89
CA ARG A 97 5.72 13.52 -14.84
C ARG A 97 5.89 14.42 -13.62
N LEU A 98 7.14 14.59 -13.14
CA LEU A 98 7.47 15.46 -12.02
C LEU A 98 7.05 16.91 -12.28
N GLY A 99 7.28 17.43 -13.50
CA GLY A 99 6.86 18.77 -13.90
C GLY A 99 5.34 18.89 -14.02
N ALA A 100 4.68 17.93 -14.67
CA ALA A 100 3.23 17.89 -14.83
C ALA A 100 2.51 17.81 -13.49
N TYR A 101 3.02 17.00 -12.53
CA TYR A 101 2.50 16.92 -11.17
C TYR A 101 2.52 18.29 -10.48
N GLN A 102 3.63 19.02 -10.55
CA GLN A 102 3.76 20.36 -9.98
C GLN A 102 2.80 21.37 -10.60
N LEU A 103 2.55 21.26 -11.92
CA LEU A 103 1.68 22.15 -12.65
C LEU A 103 0.19 21.90 -12.39
N ALA A 104 -0.22 20.65 -12.34
CA ALA A 104 -1.64 20.26 -12.27
C ALA A 104 -2.14 20.04 -10.84
N PHE A 105 -1.31 19.49 -9.95
CA PHE A 105 -1.75 19.02 -8.62
C PHE A 105 -1.13 19.81 -7.45
N LEU A 106 -0.04 20.55 -7.70
CA LEU A 106 0.54 21.43 -6.69
C LEU A 106 0.33 22.89 -7.10
N ARG A 107 0.09 23.75 -6.11
CA ARG A 107 -0.06 25.20 -6.35
C ARG A 107 1.31 25.88 -6.55
N VAL A 108 2.18 25.28 -7.37
CA VAL A 108 3.48 25.87 -7.71
C VAL A 108 3.28 26.81 -8.92
N PRO A 109 3.77 28.06 -8.88
CA PRO A 109 3.70 28.95 -10.04
C PRO A 109 4.31 28.30 -11.28
N SER A 110 3.62 28.35 -12.43
CA SER A 110 3.98 27.62 -13.65
C SER A 110 5.42 27.85 -14.09
N HIS A 111 5.88 29.13 -14.07
CA HIS A 111 7.25 29.47 -14.45
C HIS A 111 8.29 28.79 -13.53
N ALA A 112 8.00 28.69 -12.22
CA ALA A 112 8.90 28.06 -11.26
C ALA A 112 8.90 26.52 -11.41
N ALA A 113 7.73 25.90 -11.62
CA ALA A 113 7.61 24.47 -11.88
C ALA A 113 8.39 24.05 -13.13
N VAL A 114 8.22 24.78 -14.24
CA VAL A 114 8.91 24.50 -15.50
C VAL A 114 10.42 24.72 -15.37
N SER A 115 10.84 25.92 -14.94
CA SER A 115 12.28 26.28 -14.91
C SER A 115 13.08 25.39 -13.99
N ALA A 116 12.55 25.08 -12.78
CA ALA A 116 13.23 24.24 -11.81
C ALA A 116 13.28 22.75 -12.24
N THR A 117 12.25 22.25 -12.94
CA THR A 117 12.28 20.90 -13.49
C THR A 117 13.29 20.80 -14.65
N VAL A 118 13.36 21.82 -15.53
CA VAL A 118 14.35 21.90 -16.61
C VAL A 118 15.78 21.98 -16.08
N ALA A 119 16.01 22.63 -14.94
CA ALA A 119 17.32 22.76 -14.36
C ALA A 119 17.93 21.41 -13.91
N VAL A 120 17.10 20.45 -13.47
CA VAL A 120 17.54 19.16 -12.94
C VAL A 120 17.70 18.06 -14.00
N VAL A 121 17.38 18.29 -15.26
CA VAL A 121 17.61 17.32 -16.34
C VAL A 121 18.91 17.61 -17.09
N PRO A 122 19.51 16.59 -17.74
CA PRO A 122 20.69 16.76 -18.59
C PRO A 122 20.48 17.83 -19.68
N PRO A 123 21.52 18.57 -20.08
CA PRO A 123 21.40 19.66 -21.09
C PRO A 123 20.72 19.21 -22.38
N ARG A 124 20.99 17.98 -22.87
CA ARG A 124 20.38 17.40 -24.07
C ARG A 124 18.85 17.28 -23.99
N SER A 125 18.28 17.10 -22.78
CA SER A 125 16.85 16.88 -22.55
C SER A 125 16.09 18.17 -22.21
N ARG A 126 16.79 19.27 -21.90
CA ARG A 126 16.17 20.53 -21.45
C ARG A 126 15.20 21.11 -22.46
N GLY A 127 15.53 21.03 -23.75
CA GLY A 127 14.67 21.56 -24.81
C GLY A 127 13.31 20.90 -24.87
N VAL A 128 13.27 19.56 -24.87
CA VAL A 128 12.01 18.81 -24.92
C VAL A 128 11.21 18.97 -23.62
N VAL A 129 11.86 18.90 -22.45
CA VAL A 129 11.18 19.05 -21.15
C VAL A 129 10.56 20.44 -21.05
N ASN A 130 11.30 21.49 -21.41
CA ASN A 130 10.78 22.88 -21.41
C ASN A 130 9.60 23.05 -22.37
N ALA A 131 9.73 22.57 -23.61
CA ALA A 131 8.68 22.72 -24.63
C ALA A 131 7.37 22.03 -24.20
N VAL A 132 7.45 20.79 -23.74
CA VAL A 132 6.26 20.03 -23.31
C VAL A 132 5.62 20.65 -22.07
N LEU A 133 6.40 20.94 -21.01
CA LEU A 133 5.84 21.48 -19.77
C LEU A 133 5.25 22.89 -19.95
N ARG A 134 5.80 23.72 -20.83
CA ARG A 134 5.18 25.01 -21.18
C ARG A 134 3.81 24.79 -21.81
N ARG A 135 3.69 23.87 -22.77
CA ARG A 135 2.40 23.54 -23.38
C ARG A 135 1.40 22.97 -22.37
N VAL A 136 1.84 22.12 -21.43
CA VAL A 136 1.00 21.66 -20.32
C VAL A 136 0.50 22.86 -19.50
N SER A 137 1.36 23.81 -19.18
CA SER A 137 0.97 25.00 -18.40
C SER A 137 0.05 25.98 -19.13
N GLU A 138 0.13 26.03 -20.47
CA GLU A 138 -0.73 26.86 -21.33
C GLU A 138 -2.12 26.24 -21.55
N HIS A 139 -2.26 24.93 -21.31
CA HIS A 139 -3.51 24.17 -21.49
C HIS A 139 -3.85 23.40 -20.18
N PRO A 140 -4.12 24.13 -19.09
CA PRO A 140 -4.41 23.51 -17.81
C PRO A 140 -5.69 22.68 -17.87
N VAL A 141 -5.73 21.61 -17.08
CA VAL A 141 -6.93 20.80 -16.85
C VAL A 141 -7.24 20.90 -15.37
N ASP A 142 -8.49 21.12 -15.04
CA ASP A 142 -8.96 21.10 -13.66
C ASP A 142 -8.88 19.64 -13.14
N PRO A 143 -8.07 19.34 -12.12
CA PRO A 143 -7.95 17.99 -11.57
C PRO A 143 -9.27 17.47 -10.99
N ASP A 144 -10.17 18.35 -10.56
CA ASP A 144 -11.45 18.01 -9.97
C ASP A 144 -12.59 17.92 -11.00
N ALA A 145 -12.34 18.33 -12.24
CA ALA A 145 -13.32 18.26 -13.31
C ALA A 145 -13.73 16.81 -13.60
N GLY A 146 -15.05 16.56 -13.63
CA GLY A 146 -15.57 15.24 -14.03
C GLY A 146 -15.25 14.91 -15.51
N PRO A 147 -15.32 13.62 -15.92
CA PRO A 147 -15.11 13.21 -17.31
C PRO A 147 -16.06 13.94 -18.28
N ASP A 148 -17.29 14.18 -17.86
CA ASP A 148 -18.34 14.81 -18.67
C ASP A 148 -18.11 16.33 -18.89
N SER A 149 -17.22 16.97 -18.11
CA SER A 149 -16.85 18.38 -18.26
C SER A 149 -15.78 18.63 -19.32
N GLY A 150 -15.37 17.57 -20.07
CA GLY A 150 -14.39 17.68 -21.16
C GLY A 150 -12.94 17.84 -20.73
N GLY A 151 -12.64 17.65 -19.44
CA GLY A 151 -11.29 17.80 -18.90
C GLY A 151 -10.44 16.53 -19.03
N TRP A 152 -10.98 15.39 -18.64
CA TRP A 152 -10.29 14.10 -18.59
C TRP A 152 -10.93 13.07 -19.52
N PRO A 153 -10.16 12.13 -20.11
CA PRO A 153 -10.69 11.14 -21.04
C PRO A 153 -11.58 10.08 -20.36
N ASP A 154 -11.27 9.73 -19.13
CA ASP A 154 -11.97 8.72 -18.32
C ASP A 154 -11.63 8.87 -16.83
N LEU A 155 -12.40 8.18 -15.99
CA LEU A 155 -12.26 8.17 -14.53
C LEU A 155 -10.90 7.61 -14.08
N ALA A 156 -10.42 6.54 -14.73
CA ALA A 156 -9.17 5.87 -14.37
C ALA A 156 -7.95 6.77 -14.63
N THR A 157 -7.98 7.55 -15.72
CA THR A 157 -6.95 8.53 -16.02
C THR A 157 -7.01 9.72 -15.05
N ARG A 158 -8.21 10.25 -14.76
CA ARG A 158 -8.38 11.35 -13.80
C ARG A 158 -7.87 10.99 -12.41
N LEU A 159 -8.30 9.83 -11.89
CA LEU A 159 -7.91 9.35 -10.56
C LEU A 159 -6.55 8.63 -10.56
N SER A 160 -5.95 8.43 -11.73
CA SER A 160 -4.62 7.84 -11.91
C SER A 160 -4.50 6.40 -11.37
N TYR A 161 -5.36 5.52 -11.85
CA TYR A 161 -5.36 4.09 -11.55
C TYR A 161 -5.31 3.25 -12.82
N PRO A 162 -4.83 1.99 -12.76
CA PRO A 162 -5.03 1.00 -13.82
C PRO A 162 -6.53 0.76 -14.09
N ASP A 163 -6.92 0.57 -15.36
CA ASP A 163 -8.32 0.37 -15.76
C ASP A 163 -8.97 -0.80 -15.04
N TRP A 164 -8.23 -1.89 -14.83
CA TRP A 164 -8.75 -3.09 -14.18
C TRP A 164 -9.13 -2.84 -12.71
N ILE A 165 -8.38 -1.98 -11.98
CA ILE A 165 -8.71 -1.62 -10.59
C ILE A 165 -10.03 -0.86 -10.55
N VAL A 166 -10.15 0.16 -11.40
CA VAL A 166 -11.39 0.97 -11.46
C VAL A 166 -12.58 0.11 -11.87
N ARG A 167 -12.43 -0.74 -12.89
CA ARG A 167 -13.48 -1.65 -13.33
C ARG A 167 -13.96 -2.60 -12.22
N ARG A 168 -13.02 -3.20 -11.48
CA ARG A 168 -13.36 -4.11 -10.37
C ARG A 168 -14.05 -3.38 -9.24
N LEU A 169 -13.53 -2.24 -8.82
CA LEU A 169 -14.16 -1.46 -7.75
C LEU A 169 -15.54 -0.93 -8.15
N LEU A 170 -15.74 -0.52 -9.39
CA LEU A 170 -17.07 -0.14 -9.89
C LEU A 170 -18.07 -1.31 -9.80
N ALA A 171 -17.61 -2.53 -10.06
CA ALA A 171 -18.46 -3.72 -9.94
C ALA A 171 -18.76 -4.08 -8.47
N ASP A 172 -17.77 -3.97 -7.59
CA ASP A 172 -17.85 -4.43 -6.21
C ASP A 172 -18.44 -3.36 -5.25
N LEU A 173 -18.22 -2.05 -5.50
CA LEU A 173 -18.65 -0.95 -4.63
C LEU A 173 -19.75 -0.05 -5.25
N GLY A 174 -19.96 -0.13 -6.56
CA GLY A 174 -20.74 0.86 -7.30
C GLY A 174 -19.96 2.14 -7.58
N HIS A 175 -20.62 3.10 -8.25
CA HIS A 175 -19.95 4.30 -8.77
C HIS A 175 -19.48 5.25 -7.66
N ASP A 176 -20.38 5.64 -6.76
CA ASP A 176 -20.13 6.73 -5.80
C ASP A 176 -19.05 6.34 -4.78
N ASP A 177 -19.14 5.14 -4.20
CA ASP A 177 -18.14 4.62 -3.26
C ASP A 177 -16.79 4.39 -3.95
N THR A 178 -16.79 3.96 -5.22
CA THR A 178 -15.54 3.82 -5.98
C THR A 178 -14.85 5.15 -6.17
N VAL A 179 -15.57 6.19 -6.62
CA VAL A 179 -15.00 7.53 -6.81
C VAL A 179 -14.48 8.09 -5.49
N ALA A 180 -15.28 7.97 -4.43
CA ALA A 180 -14.90 8.44 -3.10
C ALA A 180 -13.68 7.71 -2.55
N ALA A 181 -13.64 6.37 -2.63
CA ALA A 181 -12.52 5.55 -2.14
C ALA A 181 -11.23 5.81 -2.92
N LEU A 182 -11.29 5.85 -4.26
CA LEU A 182 -10.12 6.14 -5.10
C LEU A 182 -9.61 7.57 -4.89
N GLY A 183 -10.51 8.54 -4.71
CA GLY A 183 -10.18 9.91 -4.36
C GLY A 183 -9.49 9.99 -3.00
N ALA A 184 -10.07 9.40 -1.96
CA ALA A 184 -9.50 9.34 -0.62
C ALA A 184 -8.11 8.67 -0.61
N MET A 185 -7.90 7.62 -1.41
CA MET A 185 -6.60 6.96 -1.54
C MET A 185 -5.57 7.77 -2.37
N ASN A 186 -5.97 8.86 -2.98
CA ASN A 186 -5.06 9.82 -3.60
C ASN A 186 -4.57 10.91 -2.64
N GLU A 187 -5.19 11.04 -1.47
CA GLU A 187 -4.70 11.95 -0.44
C GLU A 187 -3.48 11.36 0.30
N PRO A 188 -2.59 12.21 0.83
CA PRO A 188 -1.52 11.74 1.69
C PRO A 188 -2.06 10.99 2.92
N ALA A 189 -1.40 9.89 3.29
CA ALA A 189 -1.78 9.14 4.48
C ALA A 189 -1.49 9.94 5.75
N VAL A 190 -2.46 10.00 6.65
CA VAL A 190 -2.24 10.50 8.01
C VAL A 190 -1.39 9.48 8.78
N VAL A 191 -0.41 9.97 9.50
CA VAL A 191 0.44 9.13 10.37
C VAL A 191 -0.24 9.04 11.72
N HIS A 192 -0.66 7.83 12.08
CA HIS A 192 -1.21 7.53 13.40
C HIS A 192 -0.16 6.78 14.21
N GLU A 193 0.17 7.31 15.38
CA GLU A 193 1.08 6.72 16.33
C GLU A 193 0.29 6.23 17.54
N ARG A 194 0.50 4.97 17.93
CA ARG A 194 -0.06 4.42 19.16
C ARG A 194 0.67 5.01 20.37
N ASP A 195 0.09 4.91 21.55
CA ASP A 195 0.67 5.41 22.81
C ASP A 195 2.06 4.82 23.14
N ASP A 196 2.43 3.69 22.50
CA ASP A 196 3.73 3.04 22.63
C ASP A 196 4.77 3.49 21.58
N GLY A 197 4.42 4.48 20.74
CA GLY A 197 5.30 4.99 19.71
C GLY A 197 5.35 4.10 18.44
N TYR A 198 4.45 3.12 18.31
CA TYR A 198 4.35 2.33 17.09
C TYR A 198 3.41 3.00 16.08
N VAL A 199 3.94 3.28 14.88
CA VAL A 199 3.12 3.85 13.80
C VAL A 199 2.25 2.76 13.16
N GLN A 200 0.92 2.88 13.32
CA GLN A 200 -0.06 1.93 12.80
C GLN A 200 -1.33 2.65 12.35
N ASP A 201 -1.89 2.22 11.22
CA ASP A 201 -3.16 2.72 10.74
C ASP A 201 -4.31 2.44 11.71
N THR A 202 -5.26 3.37 11.83
CA THR A 202 -6.39 3.25 12.76
C THR A 202 -7.28 2.05 12.46
N ALA A 203 -7.56 1.73 11.20
CA ALA A 203 -8.32 0.54 10.86
C ALA A 203 -7.62 -0.75 11.33
N SER A 204 -6.27 -0.80 11.21
CA SER A 204 -5.49 -1.92 11.76
C SER A 204 -5.49 -1.98 13.28
N GLN A 205 -5.59 -0.84 13.99
CA GLN A 205 -5.75 -0.80 15.44
C GLN A 205 -7.13 -1.31 15.84
N GLN A 206 -8.19 -0.89 15.16
CA GLN A 206 -9.55 -1.35 15.40
C GLN A 206 -9.72 -2.86 15.18
N VAL A 207 -9.00 -3.47 14.21
CA VAL A 207 -8.98 -4.94 14.06
C VAL A 207 -8.50 -5.62 15.36
N VAL A 208 -7.50 -5.06 16.04
CA VAL A 208 -7.01 -5.58 17.32
C VAL A 208 -8.02 -5.40 18.44
N GLU A 209 -8.65 -4.25 18.52
CA GLU A 209 -9.73 -3.98 19.50
C GLU A 209 -10.91 -4.96 19.31
N LEU A 210 -11.29 -5.18 18.05
CA LEU A 210 -12.38 -6.08 17.67
C LEU A 210 -12.02 -7.57 17.78
N LEU A 211 -10.73 -7.93 17.87
CA LEU A 211 -10.29 -9.28 18.27
C LEU A 211 -10.69 -9.58 19.71
N ALA A 212 -10.77 -8.53 20.55
CA ALA A 212 -11.21 -8.55 21.94
C ALA A 212 -10.43 -9.56 22.83
N ALA A 213 -9.15 -9.77 22.52
CA ALA A 213 -8.26 -10.59 23.33
C ALA A 213 -7.71 -9.81 24.52
N GLY A 214 -7.57 -10.45 25.67
CA GLY A 214 -7.13 -9.84 26.91
C GLY A 214 -6.21 -10.72 27.76
N PRO A 215 -6.02 -10.33 29.05
CA PRO A 215 -5.15 -11.08 29.95
C PRO A 215 -5.62 -12.53 30.12
N GLY A 216 -4.67 -13.47 29.96
CA GLY A 216 -4.91 -14.90 30.06
C GLY A 216 -5.20 -15.57 28.72
N ASP A 217 -5.56 -14.84 27.68
CA ASP A 217 -5.80 -15.39 26.36
C ASP A 217 -4.50 -15.77 25.64
N ARG A 218 -4.56 -16.84 24.87
CA ARG A 218 -3.52 -17.27 23.94
C ARG A 218 -3.96 -16.94 22.52
N VAL A 219 -3.22 -16.08 21.86
CA VAL A 219 -3.54 -15.59 20.52
C VAL A 219 -2.50 -16.07 19.50
N LEU A 220 -2.96 -16.56 18.37
CA LEU A 220 -2.11 -16.77 17.20
C LEU A 220 -2.36 -15.65 16.20
N ASP A 221 -1.31 -14.92 15.82
CA ASP A 221 -1.28 -14.06 14.63
C ASP A 221 -0.54 -14.81 13.52
N LEU A 222 -1.28 -15.34 12.54
CA LEU A 222 -0.77 -16.32 11.57
C LEU A 222 0.05 -15.67 10.44
N CYS A 223 -0.12 -14.37 10.19
CA CYS A 223 0.60 -13.62 9.14
C CYS A 223 1.21 -12.30 9.72
N ALA A 224 1.83 -12.43 10.88
CA ALA A 224 2.09 -11.37 11.84
C ALA A 224 2.97 -10.19 11.37
N ALA A 225 3.86 -10.41 10.39
CA ALA A 225 4.87 -9.39 10.06
C ALA A 225 4.27 -8.14 9.37
N PRO A 226 4.69 -6.95 9.82
CA PRO A 226 5.88 -6.62 10.62
C PRO A 226 5.68 -6.63 12.15
N GLY A 227 4.52 -7.02 12.68
CA GLY A 227 4.27 -7.18 14.10
C GLY A 227 3.36 -6.13 14.75
N GLY A 228 2.77 -5.22 13.95
CA GLY A 228 1.92 -4.17 14.49
C GLY A 228 0.70 -4.71 15.25
N LYS A 229 -0.03 -5.68 14.68
CA LYS A 229 -1.18 -6.31 15.34
C LYS A 229 -0.74 -7.21 16.49
N ALA A 230 0.27 -8.07 16.29
CA ALA A 230 0.80 -8.95 17.33
C ALA A 230 1.25 -8.20 18.59
N THR A 231 1.99 -7.09 18.42
CA THR A 231 2.44 -6.26 19.56
C THR A 231 1.29 -5.51 20.23
N ALA A 232 0.28 -5.07 19.49
CA ALA A 232 -0.90 -4.43 20.05
C ALA A 232 -1.73 -5.42 20.89
N VAL A 233 -1.92 -6.64 20.42
CA VAL A 233 -2.60 -7.72 21.16
C VAL A 233 -1.83 -8.09 22.44
N ALA A 234 -0.49 -8.19 22.35
CA ALA A 234 0.34 -8.48 23.53
C ALA A 234 0.26 -7.33 24.56
N ARG A 235 0.17 -6.08 24.12
CA ARG A 235 -0.02 -4.93 25.00
C ARG A 235 -1.37 -4.95 25.73
N ALA A 236 -2.40 -5.52 25.13
CA ALA A 236 -3.69 -5.76 25.80
C ALA A 236 -3.62 -6.85 26.86
N GLY A 237 -2.49 -7.52 27.05
CA GLY A 237 -2.24 -8.51 28.11
C GLY A 237 -2.32 -9.97 27.65
N ALA A 238 -2.60 -10.24 26.40
CA ALA A 238 -2.60 -11.60 25.87
C ALA A 238 -1.19 -12.15 25.63
N THR A 239 -1.06 -13.48 25.62
CA THR A 239 0.15 -14.16 25.15
C THR A 239 0.02 -14.47 23.67
N VAL A 240 0.94 -13.95 22.86
CA VAL A 240 0.88 -14.00 21.39
C VAL A 240 1.92 -14.95 20.82
N VAL A 241 1.48 -15.86 19.96
CA VAL A 241 2.35 -16.54 18.99
C VAL A 241 2.22 -15.82 17.66
N ALA A 242 3.30 -15.22 17.20
CA ALA A 242 3.35 -14.45 15.94
C ALA A 242 4.08 -15.27 14.87
N ALA A 243 3.37 -15.73 13.85
CA ALA A 243 3.93 -16.53 12.77
C ALA A 243 4.04 -15.75 11.46
N ASP A 244 5.12 -15.95 10.72
CA ASP A 244 5.26 -15.49 9.33
C ASP A 244 6.12 -16.49 8.54
N SER A 245 5.76 -16.78 7.31
CA SER A 245 6.45 -17.74 6.46
C SER A 245 7.86 -17.31 6.06
N ARG A 246 8.15 -16.01 6.08
CA ARG A 246 9.43 -15.42 5.63
C ARG A 246 10.29 -15.05 6.83
N ARG A 247 11.39 -15.76 7.04
CA ARG A 247 12.34 -15.53 8.14
C ARG A 247 12.73 -14.05 8.32
N ARG A 248 12.96 -13.34 7.21
CA ARG A 248 13.30 -11.90 7.27
C ARG A 248 12.15 -11.06 7.81
N ARG A 249 10.91 -11.42 7.49
CA ARG A 249 9.72 -10.71 7.98
C ARG A 249 9.44 -11.06 9.44
N ALA A 250 9.53 -12.34 9.82
CA ALA A 250 9.39 -12.77 11.20
C ALA A 250 10.41 -12.06 12.13
N ARG A 251 11.63 -11.82 11.64
CA ARG A 251 12.63 -11.03 12.38
C ARG A 251 12.16 -9.61 12.70
N LEU A 252 11.42 -8.95 11.80
CA LEU A 252 10.86 -7.62 12.08
C LEU A 252 9.87 -7.64 13.24
N VAL A 253 9.12 -8.74 13.39
CA VAL A 253 8.21 -8.92 14.55
C VAL A 253 9.02 -8.98 15.84
N SER A 254 10.10 -9.79 15.87
CA SER A 254 10.99 -9.88 17.05
C SER A 254 11.63 -8.52 17.37
N GLU A 255 12.12 -7.80 16.36
CA GLU A 255 12.73 -6.48 16.53
C GLU A 255 11.72 -5.46 17.09
N ASN A 256 10.49 -5.47 16.60
CA ASN A 256 9.43 -4.59 17.10
C ASN A 256 8.96 -4.98 18.50
N ALA A 257 8.80 -6.28 18.80
CA ALA A 257 8.48 -6.74 20.14
C ALA A 257 9.54 -6.31 21.16
N ALA A 258 10.83 -6.49 20.82
CA ALA A 258 11.96 -6.05 21.66
C ALA A 258 11.95 -4.55 21.88
N ARG A 259 11.78 -3.76 20.82
CA ARG A 259 11.73 -2.29 20.92
C ARG A 259 10.61 -1.79 21.84
N LEU A 260 9.53 -2.56 21.95
CA LEU A 260 8.36 -2.24 22.77
C LEU A 260 8.36 -2.91 24.15
N GLY A 261 9.42 -3.69 24.49
CA GLY A 261 9.51 -4.40 25.78
C GLY A 261 8.51 -5.55 25.93
N LEU A 262 8.14 -6.18 24.81
CA LEU A 262 7.10 -7.24 24.76
C LEU A 262 7.66 -8.64 24.43
N GLU A 263 9.00 -8.85 24.54
CA GLU A 263 9.64 -10.14 24.21
C GLU A 263 9.11 -11.31 25.06
N GLY A 264 8.68 -11.02 26.29
CA GLY A 264 8.10 -12.03 27.19
C GLY A 264 6.66 -12.43 26.81
N SER A 265 5.95 -11.59 26.02
CA SER A 265 4.54 -11.81 25.64
C SER A 265 4.35 -12.20 24.18
N VAL A 266 5.38 -12.04 23.33
CA VAL A 266 5.33 -12.34 21.88
C VAL A 266 6.37 -13.39 21.54
N ALA A 267 5.93 -14.62 21.29
CA ALA A 267 6.76 -15.69 20.74
C ALA A 267 6.71 -15.67 19.22
N VAL A 268 7.87 -15.56 18.55
CA VAL A 268 7.93 -15.46 17.08
C VAL A 268 8.32 -16.79 16.46
N VAL A 269 7.55 -17.25 15.48
CA VAL A 269 7.74 -18.53 14.79
C VAL A 269 7.81 -18.29 13.27
N VAL A 270 8.80 -18.93 12.62
CA VAL A 270 8.83 -18.99 11.16
C VAL A 270 8.06 -20.22 10.71
N ALA A 271 6.87 -20.03 10.15
CA ALA A 271 5.99 -21.12 9.76
C ALA A 271 5.20 -20.80 8.49
N ASP A 272 4.88 -21.84 7.72
CA ASP A 272 3.93 -21.73 6.62
C ASP A 272 2.50 -21.72 7.21
N GLY A 273 1.81 -20.61 7.08
CA GLY A 273 0.45 -20.44 7.60
C GLY A 273 -0.58 -21.37 6.95
N THR A 274 -0.29 -21.97 5.80
CA THR A 274 -1.14 -23.00 5.17
C THR A 274 -0.95 -24.39 5.77
N ARG A 275 0.11 -24.58 6.60
CA ARG A 275 0.43 -25.80 7.33
C ARG A 275 1.04 -25.47 8.69
N PRO A 276 0.29 -24.76 9.54
CA PRO A 276 0.83 -24.24 10.79
C PRO A 276 1.20 -25.38 11.74
N PRO A 277 2.40 -25.32 12.40
CA PRO A 277 2.91 -26.41 13.23
C PRO A 277 2.38 -26.34 14.66
N PHE A 278 1.07 -26.16 14.83
CA PHE A 278 0.43 -26.02 16.13
C PHE A 278 -0.62 -27.10 16.33
N ALA A 279 -0.85 -27.49 17.58
CA ALA A 279 -1.89 -28.46 17.91
C ALA A 279 -3.29 -27.84 17.73
N ALA A 280 -4.27 -28.68 17.40
CA ALA A 280 -5.66 -28.29 17.34
C ALA A 280 -6.15 -27.74 18.68
N GLY A 281 -7.03 -26.74 18.66
CA GLY A 281 -7.62 -26.12 19.85
C GLY A 281 -6.62 -25.43 20.78
N SER A 282 -5.46 -25.02 20.27
CA SER A 282 -4.38 -24.43 21.10
C SER A 282 -4.57 -22.95 21.43
N PHE A 283 -5.47 -22.24 20.76
CA PHE A 283 -5.60 -20.80 20.87
C PHE A 283 -7.04 -20.37 21.17
N ASP A 284 -7.17 -19.39 22.04
CA ASP A 284 -8.43 -18.70 22.32
C ASP A 284 -8.90 -17.86 21.14
N HIS A 285 -7.93 -17.19 20.48
CA HIS A 285 -8.16 -16.37 19.30
C HIS A 285 -7.11 -16.68 18.23
N VAL A 286 -7.53 -16.77 16.99
CA VAL A 286 -6.63 -16.83 15.83
C VAL A 286 -6.94 -15.67 14.90
N LEU A 287 -5.92 -14.83 14.67
CA LEU A 287 -5.96 -13.74 13.72
C LEU A 287 -5.28 -14.17 12.41
N VAL A 288 -6.00 -14.04 11.33
CA VAL A 288 -5.48 -14.19 9.96
C VAL A 288 -5.55 -12.83 9.27
N ASP A 289 -4.56 -11.95 9.55
CA ASP A 289 -4.35 -10.70 8.81
C ASP A 289 -3.63 -11.05 7.51
N ALA A 290 -4.40 -11.47 6.52
CA ALA A 290 -3.89 -12.23 5.40
C ALA A 290 -3.13 -11.37 4.37
N PRO A 291 -2.12 -11.94 3.68
CA PRO A 291 -1.58 -11.32 2.49
C PRO A 291 -2.70 -11.06 1.48
N CYS A 292 -2.84 -9.82 1.04
CA CYS A 292 -3.91 -9.40 0.13
C CYS A 292 -3.38 -8.45 -0.96
N SER A 293 -4.25 -8.07 -1.89
CA SER A 293 -3.92 -7.09 -2.95
C SER A 293 -3.48 -5.73 -2.38
N GLY A 294 -3.94 -5.37 -1.18
CA GLY A 294 -3.63 -4.11 -0.53
C GLY A 294 -4.33 -2.91 -1.16
N LEU A 295 -5.40 -3.14 -1.95
CA LEU A 295 -6.11 -2.09 -2.67
C LEU A 295 -6.94 -1.16 -1.76
N GLY A 296 -7.02 -1.44 -0.47
CA GLY A 296 -7.57 -0.51 0.53
C GLY A 296 -6.52 0.44 1.12
N SER A 297 -5.21 0.12 1.00
CA SER A 297 -4.11 0.85 1.66
C SER A 297 -3.18 1.61 0.69
N LEU A 298 -3.68 1.97 -0.51
CA LEU A 298 -2.87 2.57 -1.58
C LEU A 298 -2.39 3.99 -1.26
N ARG A 299 -2.99 4.69 -0.31
CA ARG A 299 -2.51 6.01 0.12
C ARG A 299 -1.10 5.93 0.73
N ARG A 300 -0.77 4.82 1.43
CA ARG A 300 0.53 4.56 2.03
C ARG A 300 1.53 3.93 1.07
N ARG A 301 1.04 3.30 0.00
CA ARG A 301 1.82 2.54 -0.99
C ARG A 301 1.46 2.99 -2.40
N ALA A 302 1.75 4.24 -2.73
CA ALA A 302 1.39 4.85 -4.00
C ALA A 302 1.83 4.03 -5.22
N ASP A 303 3.01 3.39 -5.14
CA ASP A 303 3.56 2.54 -6.21
C ASP A 303 2.89 1.15 -6.32
N ALA A 304 2.17 0.69 -5.29
CA ALA A 304 1.56 -0.64 -5.29
C ALA A 304 0.50 -0.79 -6.39
N ARG A 305 -0.26 0.28 -6.70
CA ARG A 305 -1.26 0.28 -7.78
C ARG A 305 -0.69 -0.06 -9.16
N TRP A 306 0.60 0.22 -9.38
CA TRP A 306 1.30 -0.05 -10.64
C TRP A 306 2.01 -1.42 -10.68
N ARG A 307 2.02 -2.13 -9.55
CA ARG A 307 2.74 -3.40 -9.37
C ARG A 307 1.83 -4.60 -9.28
N ILE A 308 0.67 -4.42 -8.65
CA ILE A 308 -0.33 -5.48 -8.52
C ILE A 308 -0.97 -5.77 -9.88
N SER A 309 -1.20 -7.04 -10.20
CA SER A 309 -1.93 -7.45 -11.39
C SER A 309 -3.26 -8.08 -11.01
N GLU A 310 -4.21 -8.08 -11.93
CA GLU A 310 -5.52 -8.70 -11.72
C GLU A 310 -5.40 -10.19 -11.38
N ASP A 311 -4.51 -10.93 -12.07
CA ASP A 311 -4.22 -12.34 -11.76
C ASP A 311 -3.66 -12.55 -10.35
N ALA A 312 -2.98 -11.55 -9.78
CA ALA A 312 -2.46 -11.65 -8.42
C ALA A 312 -3.57 -11.66 -7.39
N VAL A 313 -4.68 -10.97 -7.63
CA VAL A 313 -5.87 -10.97 -6.76
C VAL A 313 -6.42 -12.39 -6.63
N GLU A 314 -6.59 -13.08 -7.74
CA GLU A 314 -7.13 -14.45 -7.74
C GLU A 314 -6.19 -15.45 -7.02
N ARG A 315 -4.87 -15.26 -7.17
CA ARG A 315 -3.89 -16.08 -6.42
C ARG A 315 -3.94 -15.81 -4.92
N LEU A 316 -4.09 -14.54 -4.54
CA LEU A 316 -4.18 -14.12 -3.15
C LEU A 316 -5.48 -14.61 -2.49
N ALA A 317 -6.61 -14.51 -3.18
CA ALA A 317 -7.88 -15.03 -2.70
C ALA A 317 -7.83 -16.55 -2.41
N ARG A 318 -7.18 -17.33 -3.30
CA ARG A 318 -6.96 -18.76 -3.04
C ARG A 318 -6.05 -19.02 -1.83
N LEU A 319 -4.98 -18.23 -1.69
CA LEU A 319 -4.08 -18.33 -0.54
C LEU A 319 -4.81 -18.00 0.77
N GLN A 320 -5.64 -16.97 0.76
CA GLN A 320 -6.43 -16.55 1.93
C GLN A 320 -7.39 -17.66 2.38
N ARG A 321 -8.07 -18.33 1.45
CA ARG A 321 -8.90 -19.51 1.77
C ARG A 321 -8.09 -20.60 2.47
N HIS A 322 -6.94 -20.97 1.91
CA HIS A 322 -6.07 -21.99 2.52
C HIS A 322 -5.57 -21.57 3.90
N LEU A 323 -5.28 -20.28 4.11
CA LEU A 323 -4.86 -19.78 5.42
C LEU A 323 -5.98 -19.87 6.46
N VAL A 324 -7.20 -19.46 6.08
CA VAL A 324 -8.37 -19.53 6.97
C VAL A 324 -8.73 -20.97 7.29
N GLU A 325 -8.77 -21.87 6.30
CA GLU A 325 -9.02 -23.29 6.48
C GLU A 325 -7.98 -23.95 7.41
N ALA A 326 -6.70 -23.57 7.28
CA ALA A 326 -5.64 -24.07 8.14
C ALA A 326 -5.68 -23.50 9.56
N ALA A 327 -6.25 -22.29 9.72
CA ALA A 327 -6.38 -21.60 11.00
C ALA A 327 -7.54 -22.14 11.85
N LEU A 328 -8.65 -22.54 11.23
CA LEU A 328 -9.87 -22.98 11.91
C LEU A 328 -9.63 -24.07 12.96
N PRO A 329 -8.92 -25.18 12.66
CA PRO A 329 -8.68 -26.23 13.65
C PRO A 329 -7.85 -25.80 14.84
N LEU A 330 -7.13 -24.69 14.76
CA LEU A 330 -6.25 -24.21 15.82
C LEU A 330 -7.01 -23.42 16.90
N VAL A 331 -8.20 -22.93 16.56
CA VAL A 331 -9.10 -22.24 17.50
C VAL A 331 -9.72 -23.30 18.44
N ARG A 332 -9.68 -23.05 19.74
CA ARG A 332 -10.36 -23.92 20.70
C ARG A 332 -11.89 -23.86 20.55
N PRO A 333 -12.63 -24.86 20.99
CA PRO A 333 -14.08 -24.79 21.12
C PRO A 333 -14.50 -23.52 21.90
N GLY A 334 -15.46 -22.76 21.37
CA GLY A 334 -15.90 -21.47 21.91
C GLY A 334 -14.96 -20.28 21.64
N GLY A 335 -13.78 -20.51 21.03
CA GLY A 335 -12.82 -19.47 20.65
C GLY A 335 -13.23 -18.69 19.41
N VAL A 336 -12.40 -17.73 19.00
CA VAL A 336 -12.71 -16.80 17.93
C VAL A 336 -11.66 -16.86 16.81
N LEU A 337 -12.13 -16.99 15.57
CA LEU A 337 -11.36 -16.76 14.37
C LEU A 337 -11.63 -15.34 13.85
N VAL A 338 -10.57 -14.59 13.55
CA VAL A 338 -10.65 -13.28 12.89
C VAL A 338 -9.89 -13.34 11.59
N TYR A 339 -10.58 -13.03 10.50
CA TYR A 339 -9.98 -12.80 9.19
C TYR A 339 -10.02 -11.31 8.87
N SER A 340 -8.88 -10.70 8.52
CA SER A 340 -8.79 -9.31 8.10
C SER A 340 -7.91 -9.12 6.88
N VAL A 341 -8.28 -8.18 6.02
CA VAL A 341 -7.54 -7.83 4.80
C VAL A 341 -7.68 -6.33 4.49
N CYS A 342 -6.57 -5.69 4.07
CA CYS A 342 -6.58 -4.29 3.63
C CYS A 342 -6.90 -4.19 2.13
N THR A 343 -8.04 -4.73 1.71
CA THR A 343 -8.56 -4.71 0.34
C THR A 343 -10.03 -4.36 0.31
N LEU A 344 -10.51 -3.91 -0.84
CA LEU A 344 -11.91 -3.55 -1.06
C LEU A 344 -12.61 -4.53 -2.04
N LEU A 345 -11.87 -5.53 -2.55
CA LEU A 345 -12.38 -6.42 -3.59
C LEU A 345 -13.20 -7.58 -3.03
N ASP A 346 -14.35 -7.84 -3.60
CA ASP A 346 -15.23 -8.93 -3.23
C ASP A 346 -14.57 -10.32 -3.37
N ALA A 347 -13.67 -10.48 -4.32
CA ALA A 347 -12.91 -11.72 -4.50
C ALA A 347 -12.07 -12.14 -3.27
N GLU A 348 -11.60 -11.16 -2.49
CA GLU A 348 -10.78 -11.36 -1.28
C GLU A 348 -11.61 -11.20 0.02
N THR A 349 -12.90 -10.91 -0.08
CA THR A 349 -13.79 -10.60 1.05
C THR A 349 -15.07 -11.43 0.99
N LEU A 350 -16.12 -10.95 0.31
CA LEU A 350 -17.41 -11.62 0.21
C LEU A 350 -17.35 -13.04 -0.35
N ALA A 351 -16.50 -13.26 -1.37
CA ALA A 351 -16.37 -14.59 -1.96
C ALA A 351 -15.77 -15.60 -0.95
N LEU A 352 -14.81 -15.18 -0.14
CA LEU A 352 -14.26 -16.02 0.93
C LEU A 352 -15.31 -16.28 2.01
N ASP A 353 -16.05 -15.25 2.45
CA ASP A 353 -17.12 -15.42 3.43
C ASP A 353 -18.22 -16.39 2.95
N ALA A 354 -18.63 -16.28 1.68
CA ALA A 354 -19.61 -17.16 1.06
C ALA A 354 -19.11 -18.63 1.03
N ASP A 355 -17.85 -18.83 0.66
CA ASP A 355 -17.24 -20.17 0.66
C ASP A 355 -17.19 -20.75 2.07
N LEU A 356 -16.82 -19.96 3.08
CA LEU A 356 -16.83 -20.39 4.48
C LEU A 356 -18.24 -20.68 5.01
N ALA A 357 -19.27 -19.96 4.54
CA ALA A 357 -20.66 -20.21 4.90
C ALA A 357 -21.14 -21.60 4.43
N VAL A 358 -20.64 -22.03 3.28
CA VAL A 358 -20.96 -23.35 2.70
C VAL A 358 -20.13 -24.46 3.36
N ALA A 359 -18.82 -24.23 3.51
CA ALA A 359 -17.90 -25.26 4.03
C ALA A 359 -18.02 -25.46 5.55
N HIS A 360 -18.32 -24.39 6.28
CA HIS A 360 -18.37 -24.36 7.74
C HIS A 360 -19.66 -23.66 8.23
N PRO A 361 -20.85 -24.25 7.99
CA PRO A 361 -22.13 -23.65 8.38
C PRO A 361 -22.29 -23.54 9.90
N GLU A 362 -21.49 -24.26 10.68
CA GLU A 362 -21.45 -24.24 12.14
C GLU A 362 -20.79 -22.95 12.69
N LEU A 363 -20.01 -22.21 11.91
CA LEU A 363 -19.37 -20.98 12.36
C LEU A 363 -20.41 -19.89 12.63
N VAL A 364 -20.38 -19.32 13.82
CA VAL A 364 -21.31 -18.26 14.25
C VAL A 364 -20.64 -16.91 14.04
N PRO A 365 -21.16 -16.07 13.11
CA PRO A 365 -20.65 -14.71 12.97
C PRO A 365 -20.84 -13.94 14.27
N LEU A 366 -19.86 -13.09 14.63
CA LEU A 366 -20.00 -12.17 15.76
C LEU A 366 -20.69 -10.89 15.31
N ASP A 367 -21.27 -10.16 16.27
CA ASP A 367 -21.96 -8.90 16.04
C ASP A 367 -21.12 -7.93 15.21
N LEU A 368 -21.76 -7.20 14.32
CA LEU A 368 -21.09 -6.21 13.50
C LEU A 368 -20.55 -5.07 14.38
N PRO A 369 -19.36 -4.55 14.07
CA PRO A 369 -18.84 -3.38 14.76
C PRO A 369 -19.66 -2.13 14.40
N ASP A 370 -19.61 -1.13 15.30
CA ASP A 370 -20.22 0.19 15.09
C ASP A 370 -19.53 0.97 13.95
N GLU A 371 -20.14 2.09 13.55
CA GLU A 371 -19.52 3.04 12.62
C GLU A 371 -18.07 3.37 13.03
N PRO A 372 -17.15 3.54 12.08
CA PRO A 372 -17.36 3.71 10.62
C PRO A 372 -17.42 2.40 9.82
N TRP A 373 -17.51 1.24 10.47
CA TRP A 373 -17.65 -0.04 9.79
C TRP A 373 -19.04 -0.20 9.19
N GLN A 374 -19.09 -0.70 7.95
CA GLN A 374 -20.32 -0.96 7.22
C GLN A 374 -20.50 -2.48 7.07
N PRO A 375 -21.75 -3.00 7.11
CA PRO A 375 -22.00 -4.42 6.87
C PRO A 375 -21.42 -4.91 5.54
N LEU A 376 -20.82 -6.12 5.55
CA LEU A 376 -20.29 -6.80 4.38
C LEU A 376 -20.46 -8.32 4.56
N GLY A 377 -21.48 -8.93 3.95
CA GLY A 377 -21.80 -10.33 4.20
C GLY A 377 -22.03 -10.59 5.69
N ARG A 378 -21.33 -11.58 6.27
CA ARG A 378 -21.35 -11.90 7.71
C ARG A 378 -20.29 -11.13 8.51
N GLY A 379 -19.60 -10.19 7.91
CA GLY A 379 -18.58 -9.32 8.51
C GLY A 379 -18.83 -7.86 8.21
N ALA A 380 -17.76 -7.06 8.22
CA ALA A 380 -17.84 -5.62 7.98
C ALA A 380 -16.67 -5.11 7.15
N ARG A 381 -16.86 -3.96 6.51
CA ARG A 381 -15.80 -3.24 5.80
C ARG A 381 -15.72 -1.80 6.28
N MET A 382 -14.54 -1.23 6.20
CA MET A 382 -14.28 0.20 6.34
C MET A 382 -13.79 0.73 4.99
N LEU A 383 -14.39 1.81 4.51
CA LEU A 383 -13.97 2.46 3.27
C LEU A 383 -12.97 3.59 3.58
N PRO A 384 -11.98 3.86 2.69
CA PRO A 384 -10.95 4.87 2.94
C PRO A 384 -11.48 6.29 3.16
N GLN A 385 -12.67 6.60 2.63
CA GLN A 385 -13.31 7.91 2.79
C GLN A 385 -14.06 8.07 4.11
N SER A 386 -14.31 7.00 4.89
CA SER A 386 -15.17 7.05 6.07
C SER A 386 -14.54 7.81 7.24
N ASP A 387 -13.25 7.59 7.53
CA ASP A 387 -12.55 8.24 8.66
C ASP A 387 -11.11 8.64 8.34
N GLY A 388 -10.70 8.53 7.07
CA GLY A 388 -9.34 8.83 6.63
C GLY A 388 -8.33 7.73 6.93
N SER A 389 -8.75 6.53 7.34
CA SER A 389 -7.92 5.34 7.52
C SER A 389 -7.71 4.56 6.22
N ASP A 390 -7.00 3.44 6.30
CA ASP A 390 -6.94 2.47 5.20
C ASP A 390 -8.29 1.74 5.07
N GLY A 391 -8.66 1.39 3.84
CA GLY A 391 -9.79 0.50 3.60
C GLY A 391 -9.48 -0.91 4.10
N MET A 392 -10.41 -1.50 4.85
CA MET A 392 -10.25 -2.78 5.52
C MET A 392 -11.52 -3.61 5.45
N ALA A 393 -11.40 -4.93 5.37
CA ALA A 393 -12.50 -5.85 5.61
C ALA A 393 -12.16 -6.76 6.80
N LEU A 394 -13.18 -7.09 7.58
CA LEU A 394 -13.08 -7.84 8.83
C LEU A 394 -14.23 -8.83 8.95
N PHE A 395 -13.90 -10.09 9.19
CA PHE A 395 -14.85 -11.17 9.46
C PHE A 395 -14.46 -11.85 10.76
N ARG A 396 -15.41 -12.01 11.67
CA ARG A 396 -15.19 -12.59 12.99
C ARG A 396 -16.17 -13.74 13.24
N TYR A 397 -15.65 -14.90 13.56
CA TYR A 397 -16.46 -16.09 13.77
C TYR A 397 -16.12 -16.74 15.10
N ARG A 398 -17.16 -17.13 15.84
CA ARG A 398 -17.03 -18.03 16.98
C ARG A 398 -17.06 -19.48 16.49
N VAL A 399 -16.06 -20.25 16.89
CA VAL A 399 -16.02 -21.68 16.66
C VAL A 399 -16.94 -22.35 17.71
N PRO A 400 -17.86 -23.27 17.33
CA PRO A 400 -18.73 -23.97 18.28
C PRO A 400 -17.97 -24.68 19.39
N GLY A 401 -18.64 -24.79 20.58
CA GLY A 401 -18.09 -25.50 21.74
C GLY A 401 -18.28 -27.01 21.66
#